data_82206b4cc2044d3a62d7d32795e17409
#
_entry.id   82206b4cc2044d3a62d7d32795e17409
#
_cell.length_a   1.000
_cell.length_b   1.000
_cell.length_c   1.000
_cell.angle_alpha   90.00
_cell.angle_beta   90.00
_cell.angle_gamma   90.00
#
_symmetry.space_group_name_H-M   'P 1'
#
loop_
_entity.id
_entity.type
_entity.pdbx_description
1 polymer ?
#
loop_
_entity_poly.entity_id
_entity_poly.type
_entity_poly.pdbx_seq_one_letter_code
_entity_poly.pdbx_strand_id
1 'polypeptide(L)'
;NKFDILKFDLYGHGKSINPPSTPSLEMFANQIKALIRKLGYKKAILVGFSLGGMIVRKFAHMFEKDLEGLIILNSPHKRTLIQQNSIDKRVKQAENKGPQSTVNDAIKRWFSDEYILSKPKKIKLIKNWILNNNPSIYSKIYKILAYDVHEIINPVKKISCPTLVVTGDQDFGNNPDMSKRIC
;
A
#
# COMPACT_ATOMS: atom_id res chain seq x y z
N ASN A 1 0.03 -14.68 -23.18
CA ASN A 1 0.30 -14.43 -21.76
C ASN A 1 0.09 -15.70 -20.97
N LYS A 2 0.98 -15.99 -20.01
CA LYS A 2 0.85 -17.15 -19.13
C LYS A 2 -0.13 -16.91 -17.96
N PHE A 3 -0.56 -15.67 -17.75
CA PHE A 3 -1.39 -15.25 -16.62
C PHE A 3 -2.49 -14.29 -17.09
N ASP A 4 -3.64 -14.39 -16.47
CA ASP A 4 -4.65 -13.35 -16.47
C ASP A 4 -4.27 -12.28 -15.45
N ILE A 5 -4.26 -11.02 -15.86
CA ILE A 5 -3.83 -9.91 -15.00
C ILE A 5 -5.04 -9.02 -14.68
N LEU A 6 -5.40 -8.96 -13.41
CA LEU A 6 -6.42 -8.05 -12.89
C LEU A 6 -5.74 -6.85 -12.20
N LYS A 7 -6.10 -5.65 -12.67
CA LYS A 7 -5.79 -4.38 -11.98
C LYS A 7 -7.10 -3.73 -11.59
N PHE A 8 -7.19 -3.23 -10.38
CA PHE A 8 -8.40 -2.57 -9.88
C PHE A 8 -8.03 -1.42 -8.94
N ASP A 9 -8.97 -0.49 -8.79
CA ASP A 9 -8.85 0.59 -7.83
C ASP A 9 -9.39 0.14 -6.47
N LEU A 10 -8.67 0.43 -5.40
CA LEU A 10 -9.14 0.21 -4.04
C LEU A 10 -10.34 1.13 -3.73
N TYR A 11 -11.21 0.76 -2.81
CA TYR A 11 -12.27 1.65 -2.32
C TYR A 11 -11.72 3.05 -2.02
N GLY A 12 -12.42 4.08 -2.47
CA GLY A 12 -12.01 5.49 -2.31
C GLY A 12 -10.88 5.96 -3.24
N HIS A 13 -10.43 5.11 -4.18
CA HIS A 13 -9.43 5.46 -5.19
C HIS A 13 -10.00 5.36 -6.60
N GLY A 14 -9.46 6.14 -7.50
CA GLY A 14 -9.74 6.05 -8.93
C GLY A 14 -11.23 6.05 -9.26
N LYS A 15 -11.70 4.98 -9.89
CA LYS A 15 -13.11 4.78 -10.28
C LYS A 15 -13.91 3.93 -9.29
N SER A 16 -13.27 3.42 -8.23
CA SER A 16 -13.98 2.65 -7.20
C SER A 16 -14.85 3.54 -6.34
N ILE A 17 -15.97 2.97 -5.85
CA ILE A 17 -16.86 3.65 -4.92
C ILE A 17 -16.14 3.98 -3.60
N ASN A 18 -16.74 4.87 -2.83
CA ASN A 18 -16.26 5.16 -1.48
C ASN A 18 -16.25 3.89 -0.60
N PRO A 19 -15.37 3.84 0.42
CA PRO A 19 -15.38 2.75 1.38
C PRO A 19 -16.77 2.56 2.01
N PRO A 20 -17.30 1.33 2.06
CA PRO A 20 -18.64 1.07 2.64
C PRO A 20 -18.66 1.22 4.18
N SER A 21 -17.50 1.27 4.80
CA SER A 21 -17.31 1.45 6.25
C SER A 21 -16.02 2.25 6.50
N THR A 22 -15.64 2.40 7.76
CA THR A 22 -14.33 2.96 8.11
C THR A 22 -13.23 2.14 7.43
N PRO A 23 -12.34 2.78 6.64
CA PRO A 23 -11.27 2.08 5.95
C PRO A 23 -10.36 1.32 6.92
N SER A 24 -10.03 0.07 6.58
CA SER A 24 -9.12 -0.81 7.31
C SER A 24 -8.39 -1.77 6.37
N LEU A 25 -7.31 -2.39 6.83
CA LEU A 25 -6.63 -3.44 6.06
C LEU A 25 -7.58 -4.62 5.78
N GLU A 26 -8.42 -4.98 6.74
CA GLU A 26 -9.41 -6.04 6.60
C GLU A 26 -10.45 -5.73 5.51
N MET A 27 -10.97 -4.50 5.48
CA MET A 27 -11.93 -4.08 4.45
C MET A 27 -11.33 -4.23 3.05
N PHE A 28 -10.09 -3.82 2.83
CA PHE A 28 -9.41 -3.96 1.54
C PHE A 28 -9.09 -5.43 1.20
N ALA A 29 -8.72 -6.24 2.20
CA ALA A 29 -8.54 -7.68 2.00
C ALA A 29 -9.85 -8.35 1.57
N ASN A 30 -10.98 -7.98 2.18
CA ASN A 30 -12.31 -8.44 1.78
C ASN A 30 -12.70 -7.98 0.36
N GLN A 31 -12.31 -6.75 -0.05
CA GLN A 31 -12.51 -6.29 -1.43
C GLN A 31 -11.79 -7.21 -2.42
N ILE A 32 -10.53 -7.57 -2.17
CA ILE A 32 -9.77 -8.51 -3.00
C ILE A 32 -10.48 -9.87 -3.04
N LYS A 33 -10.91 -10.39 -1.90
CA LYS A 33 -11.60 -11.68 -1.80
C LYS A 33 -12.89 -11.71 -2.62
N ALA A 34 -13.67 -10.63 -2.55
CA ALA A 34 -14.90 -10.48 -3.32
C ALA A 34 -14.63 -10.47 -4.84
N LEU A 35 -13.56 -9.78 -5.28
CA LEU A 35 -13.16 -9.75 -6.69
C LEU A 35 -12.71 -11.12 -7.20
N ILE A 36 -11.86 -11.84 -6.46
CA ILE A 36 -11.41 -13.19 -6.82
C ILE A 36 -12.62 -14.11 -7.02
N ARG A 37 -13.56 -14.10 -6.06
CA ARG A 37 -14.80 -14.90 -6.13
C ARG A 37 -15.68 -14.51 -7.31
N LYS A 38 -15.91 -13.21 -7.51
CA LYS A 38 -16.77 -12.70 -8.59
C LYS A 38 -16.26 -13.09 -9.98
N LEU A 39 -14.95 -13.20 -10.12
CA LEU A 39 -14.30 -13.61 -11.37
C LEU A 39 -14.14 -15.12 -11.52
N GLY A 40 -14.59 -15.91 -10.54
CA GLY A 40 -14.55 -17.37 -10.59
C GLY A 40 -13.19 -18.01 -10.32
N TYR A 41 -12.19 -17.23 -9.89
CA TYR A 41 -10.88 -17.77 -9.55
C TYR A 41 -10.89 -18.46 -8.18
N LYS A 42 -10.21 -19.60 -8.08
CA LYS A 42 -10.03 -20.32 -6.81
C LYS A 42 -8.86 -19.77 -6.01
N LYS A 43 -7.78 -19.43 -6.69
CA LYS A 43 -6.55 -18.88 -6.11
C LYS A 43 -5.99 -17.76 -6.97
N ALA A 44 -5.16 -16.91 -6.36
CA ALA A 44 -4.47 -15.83 -7.05
C ALA A 44 -3.05 -15.62 -6.52
N ILE A 45 -2.18 -15.13 -7.38
CA ILE A 45 -0.94 -14.47 -6.96
C ILE A 45 -1.26 -13.00 -6.73
N LEU A 46 -1.05 -12.50 -5.52
CA LEU A 46 -1.31 -11.09 -5.21
C LEU A 46 -0.02 -10.27 -5.27
N VAL A 47 -0.11 -9.13 -5.94
CA VAL A 47 0.99 -8.15 -6.01
C VAL A 47 0.55 -6.88 -5.30
N GLY A 48 1.28 -6.49 -4.25
CA GLY A 48 0.97 -5.29 -3.47
C GLY A 48 2.16 -4.35 -3.36
N PHE A 49 1.96 -3.08 -3.70
CA PHE A 49 2.95 -2.02 -3.56
C PHE A 49 2.61 -1.11 -2.37
N SER A 50 3.58 -0.82 -1.51
CA SER A 50 3.44 0.08 -0.35
C SER A 50 2.26 -0.31 0.55
N LEU A 51 1.21 0.52 0.63
CA LEU A 51 -0.05 0.17 1.30
C LEU A 51 -0.65 -1.13 0.75
N GLY A 52 -0.59 -1.33 -0.56
CA GLY A 52 -1.01 -2.59 -1.20
C GLY A 52 -0.25 -3.80 -0.65
N GLY A 53 1.03 -3.65 -0.31
CA GLY A 53 1.81 -4.69 0.35
C GLY A 53 1.33 -5.00 1.77
N MET A 54 0.83 -4.01 2.52
CA MET A 54 0.14 -4.26 3.80
C MET A 54 -1.16 -5.03 3.60
N ILE A 55 -1.94 -4.63 2.60
CA ILE A 55 -3.25 -5.23 2.29
C ILE A 55 -3.09 -6.70 1.89
N VAL A 56 -2.13 -7.04 1.00
CA VAL A 56 -1.94 -8.45 0.58
C VAL A 56 -1.38 -9.32 1.71
N ARG A 57 -0.62 -8.76 2.64
CA ARG A 57 -0.20 -9.46 3.88
C ARG A 57 -1.39 -9.70 4.80
N LYS A 58 -2.27 -8.72 4.99
CA LYS A 58 -3.51 -8.91 5.73
C LYS A 58 -4.40 -9.97 5.07
N PHE A 59 -4.50 -9.93 3.74
CA PHE A 59 -5.22 -10.96 2.98
C PHE A 59 -4.64 -12.36 3.24
N ALA A 60 -3.33 -12.51 3.25
CA ALA A 60 -2.67 -13.78 3.53
C ALA A 60 -3.03 -14.31 4.92
N HIS A 61 -3.08 -13.46 5.93
CA HIS A 61 -3.48 -13.87 7.28
C HIS A 61 -4.95 -14.31 7.35
N MET A 62 -5.83 -13.71 6.55
CA MET A 62 -7.27 -14.00 6.58
C MET A 62 -7.66 -15.14 5.62
N PHE A 63 -7.03 -15.23 4.47
CA PHE A 63 -7.47 -16.05 3.33
C PHE A 63 -6.33 -16.80 2.66
N GLU A 64 -5.38 -17.33 3.40
CA GLU A 64 -4.19 -18.00 2.86
C GLU A 64 -4.51 -19.11 1.86
N LYS A 65 -5.61 -19.84 2.07
CA LYS A 65 -6.05 -20.92 1.17
C LYS A 65 -6.39 -20.44 -0.26
N ASP A 66 -6.65 -19.14 -0.43
CA ASP A 66 -6.97 -18.53 -1.72
C ASP A 66 -5.72 -17.97 -2.42
N LEU A 67 -4.54 -18.15 -1.82
CA LEU A 67 -3.28 -17.69 -2.38
C LEU A 67 -2.52 -18.82 -3.07
N GLU A 68 -1.91 -18.46 -4.19
CA GLU A 68 -0.89 -19.24 -4.88
C GLU A 68 0.50 -18.64 -4.65
N GLY A 69 0.58 -17.35 -4.38
CA GLY A 69 1.81 -16.64 -4.02
C GLY A 69 1.57 -15.17 -3.69
N LEU A 70 2.60 -14.55 -3.14
CA LEU A 70 2.63 -13.11 -2.83
C LEU A 70 3.84 -12.42 -3.44
N ILE A 71 3.64 -11.22 -3.95
CA ILE A 71 4.72 -10.29 -4.32
C ILE A 71 4.49 -8.98 -3.57
N ILE A 72 5.42 -8.64 -2.70
CA ILE A 72 5.34 -7.49 -1.81
C ILE A 72 6.42 -6.48 -2.22
N LEU A 73 5.99 -5.30 -2.68
CA LEU A 73 6.87 -4.29 -3.22
C LEU A 73 6.88 -3.05 -2.30
N ASN A 74 8.06 -2.62 -1.84
CA ASN A 74 8.25 -1.38 -1.08
C ASN A 74 7.24 -1.20 0.06
N SER A 75 6.98 -2.23 0.86
CA SER A 75 5.95 -2.22 1.90
C SER A 75 6.53 -2.00 3.29
N PRO A 76 5.85 -1.23 4.17
CA PRO A 76 6.35 -0.96 5.50
C PRO A 76 6.28 -2.20 6.41
N HIS A 77 7.21 -2.23 7.35
CA HIS A 77 7.24 -3.10 8.52
C HIS A 77 7.33 -2.22 9.78
N LYS A 78 7.72 -2.79 10.93
CA LYS A 78 7.90 -2.05 12.18
C LYS A 78 8.80 -0.82 11.97
N ARG A 79 8.31 0.35 12.33
CA ARG A 79 9.02 1.62 12.25
C ARG A 79 9.82 1.88 13.52
N THR A 80 10.92 2.60 13.40
CA THR A 80 11.58 3.25 14.54
C THR A 80 10.72 4.39 15.06
N LEU A 81 10.99 4.88 16.27
CA LEU A 81 10.29 6.03 16.83
C LEU A 81 10.41 7.29 15.93
N ILE A 82 11.58 7.51 15.35
CA ILE A 82 11.80 8.63 14.43
C ILE A 82 10.94 8.51 13.17
N GLN A 83 10.87 7.32 12.58
CA GLN A 83 10.03 7.06 11.42
C GLN A 83 8.55 7.19 11.75
N GLN A 84 8.12 6.74 12.93
CA GLN A 84 6.74 6.88 13.38
C GLN A 84 6.37 8.35 13.58
N ASN A 85 7.19 9.12 14.28
CA ASN A 85 6.97 10.57 14.46
C ASN A 85 6.89 11.31 13.12
N SER A 86 7.68 10.88 12.13
CA SER A 86 7.64 11.47 10.79
C SER A 86 6.33 11.17 10.06
N ILE A 87 5.77 9.95 10.16
CA ILE A 87 4.50 9.63 9.51
C ILE A 87 3.33 10.27 10.25
N ASP A 88 3.38 10.41 11.59
CA ASP A 88 2.36 11.07 12.39
C ASP A 88 2.19 12.55 11.99
N LYS A 89 3.29 13.25 11.74
CA LYS A 89 3.25 14.62 11.19
C LYS A 89 2.52 14.67 9.85
N ARG A 90 2.77 13.70 8.97
CA ARG A 90 2.11 13.63 7.65
C ARG A 90 0.63 13.29 7.75
N VAL A 91 0.24 12.43 8.71
CA VAL A 91 -1.19 12.18 8.99
C VAL A 91 -1.89 13.48 9.37
N LYS A 92 -1.32 14.24 10.31
CA LYS A 92 -1.88 15.55 10.72
C LYS A 92 -1.95 16.54 9.56
N GLN A 93 -0.93 16.57 8.68
CA GLN A 93 -0.97 17.41 7.48
C GLN A 93 -2.12 16.98 6.54
N ALA A 94 -2.26 15.68 6.28
CA ALA A 94 -3.30 15.14 5.44
C ALA A 94 -4.71 15.39 5.98
N GLU A 95 -4.90 15.31 7.30
CA GLU A 95 -6.17 15.60 7.97
C GLU A 95 -6.56 17.08 7.84
N ASN A 96 -5.62 17.97 8.06
CA ASN A 96 -5.90 19.41 8.11
C ASN A 96 -6.05 20.04 6.72
N LYS A 97 -5.29 19.57 5.73
CA LYS A 97 -5.14 20.24 4.43
C LYS A 97 -5.28 19.29 3.23
N GLY A 98 -5.61 18.01 3.45
CA GLY A 98 -5.79 17.03 2.38
C GLY A 98 -4.51 16.68 1.60
N PRO A 99 -4.64 16.06 0.40
CA PRO A 99 -3.50 15.57 -0.37
C PRO A 99 -2.54 16.65 -0.85
N GLN A 100 -3.01 17.88 -1.06
CA GLN A 100 -2.16 19.01 -1.49
C GLN A 100 -1.04 19.33 -0.48
N SER A 101 -1.25 19.06 0.80
CA SER A 101 -0.25 19.33 1.85
C SER A 101 0.90 18.35 1.87
N THR A 102 0.74 17.18 1.28
CA THR A 102 1.71 16.08 1.36
C THR A 102 2.36 15.73 0.03
N VAL A 103 1.80 16.19 -1.11
CA VAL A 103 2.21 15.76 -2.45
C VAL A 103 3.66 16.07 -2.78
N ASN A 104 4.15 17.29 -2.49
CA ASN A 104 5.51 17.67 -2.85
C ASN A 104 6.55 16.91 -2.03
N ASP A 105 6.30 16.76 -0.73
CA ASP A 105 7.17 15.98 0.14
C ASP A 105 7.13 14.48 -0.20
N ALA A 106 6.00 13.96 -0.67
CA ALA A 106 5.90 12.60 -1.16
C ALA A 106 6.80 12.38 -2.38
N ILE A 107 6.75 13.27 -3.37
CA ILE A 107 7.61 13.19 -4.56
C ILE A 107 9.09 13.18 -4.19
N LYS A 108 9.53 14.08 -3.30
CA LYS A 108 10.94 14.14 -2.85
C LYS A 108 11.39 12.89 -2.10
N ARG A 109 10.48 12.19 -1.42
CA ARG A 109 10.81 10.94 -0.71
C ARG A 109 10.84 9.72 -1.63
N TRP A 110 10.02 9.72 -2.71
CA TRP A 110 9.84 8.55 -3.56
C TRP A 110 10.80 8.50 -4.74
N PHE A 111 11.33 9.64 -5.15
CA PHE A 111 12.15 9.76 -6.36
C PHE A 111 13.44 10.50 -6.07
N SER A 112 14.54 10.07 -6.71
CA SER A 112 15.79 10.82 -6.71
C SER A 112 15.65 12.15 -7.45
N ASP A 113 16.47 13.14 -7.13
CA ASP A 113 16.47 14.44 -7.82
C ASP A 113 16.73 14.26 -9.31
N GLU A 114 17.62 13.36 -9.69
CA GLU A 114 17.89 13.02 -11.09
C GLU A 114 16.62 12.51 -11.80
N TYR A 115 15.85 11.62 -11.17
CA TYR A 115 14.61 11.12 -11.75
C TYR A 115 13.56 12.22 -11.86
N ILE A 116 13.44 13.08 -10.86
CA ILE A 116 12.51 14.21 -10.89
C ILE A 116 12.81 15.14 -12.07
N LEU A 117 14.08 15.44 -12.29
CA LEU A 117 14.53 16.30 -13.40
C LEU A 117 14.39 15.63 -14.77
N SER A 118 14.73 14.34 -14.87
CA SER A 118 14.73 13.61 -16.17
C SER A 118 13.34 13.16 -16.61
N LYS A 119 12.37 13.05 -15.70
CA LYS A 119 11.02 12.51 -15.98
C LYS A 119 9.87 13.42 -15.54
N PRO A 120 9.88 14.73 -15.90
CA PRO A 120 8.91 15.71 -15.40
C PRO A 120 7.46 15.35 -15.73
N LYS A 121 7.19 14.76 -16.90
CA LYS A 121 5.85 14.31 -17.30
C LYS A 121 5.32 13.21 -16.39
N LYS A 122 6.18 12.23 -15.98
CA LYS A 122 5.81 11.17 -15.04
C LYS A 122 5.57 11.72 -13.63
N ILE A 123 6.42 12.63 -13.19
CA ILE A 123 6.24 13.31 -11.89
C ILE A 123 4.92 14.08 -11.85
N LYS A 124 4.60 14.85 -12.91
CA LYS A 124 3.32 15.57 -13.03
C LYS A 124 2.12 14.61 -12.97
N LEU A 125 2.19 13.47 -13.67
CA LEU A 125 1.15 12.46 -13.65
C LEU A 125 0.91 11.91 -12.24
N ILE A 126 1.99 11.55 -11.53
CA ILE A 126 1.91 11.01 -10.17
C ILE A 126 1.37 12.07 -9.19
N LYS A 127 1.81 13.32 -9.30
CA LYS A 127 1.24 14.44 -8.52
C LYS A 127 -0.26 14.54 -8.73
N ASN A 128 -0.72 14.49 -9.99
CA ASN A 128 -2.14 14.55 -10.30
C ASN A 128 -2.92 13.37 -9.69
N TRP A 129 -2.38 12.16 -9.70
CA TRP A 129 -3.02 11.03 -9.03
C TRP A 129 -3.20 11.25 -7.54
N ILE A 130 -2.19 11.83 -6.86
CA ILE A 130 -2.30 12.15 -5.43
C ILE A 130 -3.34 13.24 -5.21
N LEU A 131 -3.29 14.33 -5.98
CA LEU A 131 -4.16 15.50 -5.83
C LEU A 131 -5.63 15.20 -6.11
N ASN A 132 -5.91 14.24 -6.99
CA ASN A 132 -7.27 13.81 -7.34
C ASN A 132 -7.93 12.90 -6.31
N ASN A 133 -7.24 12.52 -5.23
CA ASN A 133 -7.90 11.76 -4.17
C ASN A 133 -8.92 12.65 -3.41
N ASN A 134 -10.03 12.03 -3.01
CA ASN A 134 -10.99 12.66 -2.13
C ASN A 134 -10.33 13.01 -0.79
N PRO A 135 -10.27 14.29 -0.38
CA PRO A 135 -9.55 14.70 0.84
C PRO A 135 -10.05 14.01 2.12
N SER A 136 -11.36 13.79 2.25
CA SER A 136 -11.96 13.15 3.43
C SER A 136 -11.62 11.67 3.55
N ILE A 137 -11.34 11.00 2.43
CA ILE A 137 -10.96 9.59 2.38
C ILE A 137 -9.44 9.45 2.45
N TYR A 138 -8.71 10.34 1.79
CA TYR A 138 -7.25 10.32 1.75
C TYR A 138 -6.63 10.27 3.14
N SER A 139 -7.06 11.13 4.06
CA SER A 139 -6.54 11.14 5.43
C SER A 139 -6.85 9.85 6.19
N LYS A 140 -8.04 9.27 6.01
CA LYS A 140 -8.42 8.01 6.64
C LYS A 140 -7.54 6.85 6.16
N ILE A 141 -7.29 6.78 4.84
CA ILE A 141 -6.41 5.76 4.26
C ILE A 141 -4.94 5.99 4.68
N TYR A 142 -4.53 7.25 4.80
CA TYR A 142 -3.20 7.58 5.31
C TYR A 142 -2.98 7.09 6.75
N LYS A 143 -4.03 7.10 7.58
CA LYS A 143 -4.01 6.52 8.93
C LYS A 143 -3.76 5.00 8.91
N ILE A 144 -4.36 4.26 7.99
CA ILE A 144 -4.09 2.83 7.83
C ILE A 144 -2.60 2.61 7.59
N LEU A 145 -2.01 3.35 6.64
CA LEU A 145 -0.58 3.26 6.36
C LEU A 145 0.28 3.59 7.59
N ALA A 146 -0.16 4.53 8.42
CA ALA A 146 0.60 4.99 9.58
C ALA A 146 0.48 4.06 10.78
N TYR A 147 -0.71 3.53 11.04
CA TYR A 147 -1.03 2.90 12.32
C TYR A 147 -1.31 1.39 12.23
N ASP A 148 -1.91 0.90 11.13
CA ASP A 148 -2.36 -0.49 11.08
C ASP A 148 -1.23 -1.49 10.75
N VAL A 149 0.01 -1.03 10.61
CA VAL A 149 1.16 -1.91 10.40
C VAL A 149 1.32 -2.94 11.53
N HIS A 150 0.90 -2.60 12.75
CA HIS A 150 0.96 -3.51 13.89
C HIS A 150 0.13 -4.78 13.69
N GLU A 151 -0.93 -4.74 12.89
CA GLU A 151 -1.79 -5.89 12.61
C GLU A 151 -1.10 -6.99 11.78
N ILE A 152 0.03 -6.66 11.14
CA ILE A 152 0.69 -7.53 10.16
C ILE A 152 2.18 -7.77 10.46
N ILE A 153 2.73 -7.23 11.55
CA ILE A 153 4.16 -7.40 11.89
C ILE A 153 4.44 -8.61 12.78
N ASN A 154 3.44 -9.07 13.53
CA ASN A 154 3.55 -10.25 14.39
C ASN A 154 2.37 -11.18 14.09
N PRO A 155 2.36 -11.85 12.94
CA PRO A 155 1.25 -12.71 12.59
C PRO A 155 1.20 -13.94 13.53
N VAL A 156 0.00 -14.32 13.92
CA VAL A 156 -0.25 -15.54 14.72
C VAL A 156 0.23 -16.79 13.95
N LYS A 157 0.12 -16.74 12.62
CA LYS A 157 0.54 -17.80 11.72
C LYS A 157 1.45 -17.23 10.63
N LYS A 158 2.56 -17.92 10.36
CA LYS A 158 3.43 -17.58 9.24
C LYS A 158 2.72 -17.82 7.91
N ILE A 159 2.99 -16.96 6.93
CA ILE A 159 2.54 -17.13 5.55
C ILE A 159 3.31 -18.31 4.94
N SER A 160 2.61 -19.30 4.41
CA SER A 160 3.21 -20.52 3.86
C SER A 160 3.33 -20.53 2.35
N CYS A 161 2.59 -19.67 1.63
CA CYS A 161 2.69 -19.60 0.18
C CYS A 161 4.03 -18.97 -0.28
N PRO A 162 4.51 -19.30 -1.48
CA PRO A 162 5.68 -18.65 -2.07
C PRO A 162 5.57 -17.13 -2.03
N THR A 163 6.56 -16.46 -1.44
CA THR A 163 6.51 -15.01 -1.23
C THR A 163 7.80 -14.37 -1.72
N LEU A 164 7.66 -13.34 -2.57
CA LEU A 164 8.74 -12.48 -3.03
C LEU A 164 8.59 -11.09 -2.41
N VAL A 165 9.64 -10.62 -1.73
CA VAL A 165 9.69 -9.26 -1.18
C VAL A 165 10.76 -8.46 -1.90
N VAL A 166 10.40 -7.29 -2.43
CA VAL A 166 11.31 -6.42 -3.20
C VAL A 166 11.21 -4.99 -2.71
N THR A 167 12.35 -4.32 -2.58
CA THR A 167 12.44 -2.88 -2.34
C THR A 167 13.68 -2.31 -3.00
N GLY A 168 13.68 -1.02 -3.28
CA GLY A 168 14.87 -0.30 -3.73
C GLY A 168 15.85 -0.09 -2.58
N ASP A 169 17.13 -0.14 -2.87
CA ASP A 169 18.23 0.08 -1.90
C ASP A 169 18.23 1.50 -1.33
N GLN A 170 17.69 2.48 -2.08
CA GLN A 170 17.55 3.88 -1.69
C GLN A 170 16.14 4.25 -1.21
N ASP A 171 15.27 3.28 -0.92
CA ASP A 171 13.97 3.58 -0.33
C ASP A 171 14.09 3.88 1.17
N PHE A 172 14.12 5.16 1.52
CA PHE A 172 14.23 5.59 2.91
C PHE A 172 12.96 5.37 3.73
N GLY A 173 11.80 5.28 3.06
CA GLY A 173 10.50 5.11 3.70
C GLY A 173 10.20 3.66 4.08
N ASN A 174 10.50 2.74 3.18
CA ASN A 174 10.31 1.30 3.31
C ASN A 174 11.62 0.59 2.92
N ASN A 175 12.62 0.75 3.76
CA ASN A 175 14.00 0.39 3.48
C ASN A 175 14.25 -1.13 3.39
N PRO A 176 15.43 -1.57 2.90
CA PRO A 176 15.78 -2.98 2.79
C PRO A 176 15.64 -3.77 4.08
N ASP A 177 15.91 -3.16 5.25
CA ASP A 177 15.77 -3.84 6.54
C ASP A 177 14.31 -4.15 6.88
N MET A 178 13.36 -3.29 6.47
CA MET A 178 11.94 -3.60 6.59
C MET A 178 11.55 -4.80 5.71
N SER A 179 12.06 -4.87 4.49
CA SER A 179 11.82 -5.98 3.58
C SER A 179 12.39 -7.30 4.10
N LYS A 180 13.61 -7.30 4.66
CA LYS A 180 14.21 -8.46 5.32
C LYS A 180 13.38 -8.95 6.51
N ARG A 181 12.72 -8.06 7.24
CA ARG A 181 11.85 -8.44 8.37
C ARG A 181 10.46 -8.93 7.93
N ILE A 182 10.08 -8.74 6.69
CA ILE A 182 8.83 -9.30 6.12
C ILE A 182 9.05 -10.77 5.73
N CYS A 183 10.25 -11.15 5.33
CA CYS A 183 10.63 -12.54 5.03
C CYS A 183 10.79 -13.35 6.32
#